data_339d17da3536ef43232f6b1d3fe06351
#
_entry.id   339d17da3536ef43232f6b1d3fe06351
#
_cell.length_a   1.000
_cell.length_b   1.000
_cell.length_c   1.000
_cell.angle_alpha   90.00
_cell.angle_beta   90.00
_cell.angle_gamma   90.00
#
_symmetry.space_group_name_H-M   'P 1'
#
loop_
_entity.id
_entity.type
_entity.pdbx_description
1 polymer ?
#
loop_
_entity_poly.entity_id
_entity_poly.type
_entity_poly.pdbx_seq_one_letter_code
_entity_poly.pdbx_strand_id
1 'polypeptide(L)'
;MKLAIIKVINGNYFIHAEGITSLESAKTQYHGLCQTLWNATDVLEAHVMIADEQLDCVEGYKEYIHHEPQPQPEPELLEEG
;
A
#
# COMPACT_ATOMS: atom_id res chain seq x y z
N MET A 1 -5.15 15.31 -18.22
CA MET A 1 -5.29 14.15 -17.32
C MET A 1 -4.43 14.35 -16.08
N LYS A 2 -5.01 14.19 -14.92
CA LYS A 2 -4.26 14.25 -13.68
C LYS A 2 -4.55 12.99 -12.89
N LEU A 3 -3.49 12.35 -12.42
CA LEU A 3 -3.59 11.09 -11.70
C LEU A 3 -3.05 11.27 -10.28
N ALA A 4 -3.50 10.43 -9.39
CA ALA A 4 -3.06 10.42 -8.01
C ALA A 4 -2.79 8.99 -7.58
N ILE A 5 -1.86 8.83 -6.64
CA ILE A 5 -1.61 7.53 -6.02
C ILE A 5 -2.24 7.60 -4.63
N ILE A 6 -3.17 6.70 -4.39
CA ILE A 6 -3.91 6.66 -3.12
C ILE A 6 -3.53 5.40 -2.38
N LYS A 7 -3.28 5.53 -1.09
CA LYS A 7 -2.97 4.37 -0.25
C LYS A 7 -3.85 4.40 0.97
N VAL A 8 -4.31 3.22 1.37
CA VAL A 8 -5.04 3.03 2.63
C VAL A 8 -4.21 2.04 3.42
N ILE A 9 -3.70 2.46 4.58
CA ILE A 9 -2.81 1.64 5.38
C ILE A 9 -3.45 1.42 6.73
N ASN A 10 -3.70 0.16 7.06
CA ASN A 10 -4.33 -0.23 8.33
C ASN A 10 -5.61 0.58 8.57
N GLY A 11 -6.37 0.81 7.49
CA GLY A 11 -7.63 1.53 7.57
C GLY A 11 -7.53 3.04 7.46
N ASN A 12 -6.33 3.59 7.35
CA ASN A 12 -6.12 5.03 7.26
C ASN A 12 -5.83 5.44 5.81
N TYR A 13 -6.54 6.43 5.36
CA TYR A 13 -6.50 6.90 3.97
C TYR A 13 -5.46 7.99 3.82
N PHE A 14 -4.62 7.88 2.79
CA PHE A 14 -3.60 8.87 2.49
C PHE A 14 -3.51 9.11 0.98
N ILE A 15 -3.21 10.34 0.60
CA ILE A 15 -2.84 10.63 -0.79
C ILE A 15 -1.32 10.61 -0.83
N HIS A 16 -0.78 9.60 -1.50
CA HIS A 16 0.68 9.43 -1.57
C HIS A 16 1.31 10.43 -2.54
N ALA A 17 0.64 10.67 -3.66
CA ALA A 17 1.12 11.61 -4.66
C ALA A 17 -0.08 12.07 -5.49
N GLU A 18 -0.03 13.29 -6.01
CA GLU A 18 -1.11 13.81 -6.83
C GLU A 18 -0.57 14.72 -7.90
N GLY A 19 -1.44 15.12 -8.82
CA GLY A 19 -1.02 16.02 -9.89
C GLY A 19 -0.14 15.35 -10.92
N ILE A 20 -0.18 14.02 -11.01
CA ILE A 20 0.66 13.26 -11.95
C ILE A 20 0.00 13.35 -13.34
N THR A 21 0.74 13.83 -14.32
CA THR A 21 0.19 14.04 -15.66
C THR A 21 0.56 12.94 -16.65
N SER A 22 1.34 11.96 -16.21
CA SER A 22 1.82 10.88 -17.07
C SER A 22 1.48 9.54 -16.43
N LEU A 23 0.84 8.67 -17.20
CA LEU A 23 0.53 7.33 -16.69
C LEU A 23 1.81 6.55 -16.41
N GLU A 24 2.86 6.77 -17.21
CA GLU A 24 4.14 6.11 -16.96
C GLU A 24 4.72 6.49 -15.60
N SER A 25 4.67 7.79 -15.29
CA SER A 25 5.15 8.25 -13.99
C SER A 25 4.30 7.68 -12.86
N ALA A 26 2.98 7.64 -13.06
CA ALA A 26 2.08 7.10 -12.05
C ALA A 26 2.37 5.62 -11.83
N LYS A 27 2.60 4.86 -12.91
CA LYS A 27 2.92 3.43 -12.78
C LYS A 27 4.19 3.22 -11.97
N THR A 28 5.22 4.00 -12.27
CA THR A 28 6.49 3.87 -11.57
C THR A 28 6.32 4.11 -10.08
N GLN A 29 5.60 5.16 -9.73
CA GLN A 29 5.37 5.49 -8.32
C GLN A 29 4.47 4.45 -7.65
N TYR A 30 3.46 3.96 -8.38
CA TYR A 30 2.55 2.94 -7.88
C TYR A 30 3.33 1.65 -7.55
N HIS A 31 4.15 1.18 -8.49
CA HIS A 31 4.90 -0.06 -8.27
C HIS A 31 5.93 0.10 -7.15
N GLY A 32 6.57 1.26 -7.07
CA GLY A 32 7.52 1.53 -6.00
C GLY A 32 6.87 1.52 -4.63
N LEU A 33 5.68 2.11 -4.54
CA LEU A 33 4.95 2.12 -3.28
C LEU A 33 4.49 0.72 -2.90
N CYS A 34 3.99 -0.05 -3.88
CA CYS A 34 3.57 -1.42 -3.62
C CYS A 34 4.73 -2.25 -3.08
N GLN A 35 5.91 -2.12 -3.70
CA GLN A 35 7.08 -2.85 -3.24
C GLN A 35 7.47 -2.45 -1.83
N THR A 36 7.43 -1.16 -1.54
CA THR A 36 7.74 -0.68 -0.20
C THR A 36 6.79 -1.28 0.84
N LEU A 37 5.49 -1.31 0.51
CA LEU A 37 4.50 -1.83 1.45
C LEU A 37 4.56 -3.34 1.58
N TRP A 38 4.92 -4.05 0.50
CA TRP A 38 5.12 -5.50 0.60
C TRP A 38 6.28 -5.84 1.52
N ASN A 39 7.27 -4.95 1.64
CA ASN A 39 8.42 -5.16 2.51
C ASN A 39 8.22 -4.60 3.91
N ALA A 40 7.15 -3.87 4.14
CA ALA A 40 6.88 -3.23 5.43
C ALA A 40 6.04 -4.15 6.30
N THR A 41 6.70 -5.01 7.06
CA THR A 41 6.01 -6.05 7.82
C THR A 41 5.16 -5.51 8.97
N ASP A 42 5.30 -4.24 9.31
CA ASP A 42 4.45 -3.61 10.32
C ASP A 42 3.12 -3.14 9.73
N VAL A 43 2.95 -3.23 8.42
CA VAL A 43 1.70 -2.90 7.76
C VAL A 43 0.88 -4.17 7.62
N LEU A 44 -0.21 -4.28 8.37
CA LEU A 44 -1.03 -5.50 8.32
C LEU A 44 -1.85 -5.57 7.05
N GLU A 45 -2.40 -4.46 6.60
CA GLU A 45 -3.09 -4.43 5.32
C GLU A 45 -2.98 -3.05 4.70
N ALA A 46 -2.96 -3.04 3.39
CA ALA A 46 -2.89 -1.80 2.63
C ALA A 46 -3.57 -1.99 1.29
N HIS A 47 -4.15 -0.91 0.80
CA HIS A 47 -4.67 -0.85 -0.55
C HIS A 47 -3.97 0.28 -1.26
N VAL A 48 -3.53 0.04 -2.49
CA VAL A 48 -2.86 1.05 -3.29
C VAL A 48 -3.56 1.10 -4.64
N MET A 49 -3.82 2.30 -5.12
CA MET A 49 -4.41 2.42 -6.45
C MET A 49 -3.97 3.71 -7.12
N ILE A 50 -4.04 3.71 -8.46
CA ILE A 50 -3.93 4.92 -9.24
C ILE A 50 -5.34 5.41 -9.48
N ALA A 51 -5.64 6.65 -9.11
CA ALA A 51 -6.95 7.24 -9.29
C ALA A 51 -6.89 8.37 -10.30
N ASP A 52 -7.99 8.56 -11.02
CA ASP A 52 -8.10 9.65 -11.97
C ASP A 52 -8.73 10.89 -11.32
N GLU A 53 -9.08 11.87 -12.14
CA GLU A 53 -9.60 13.14 -11.63
C GLU A 53 -10.94 13.00 -10.94
N GLN A 54 -11.68 11.96 -11.25
CA GLN A 54 -12.98 11.68 -10.64
C GLN A 54 -12.83 10.77 -9.43
N LEU A 55 -11.60 10.45 -9.04
CA LEU A 55 -11.29 9.52 -7.95
C LEU A 55 -11.70 8.09 -8.27
N ASP A 56 -11.81 7.77 -9.55
CA ASP A 56 -12.05 6.40 -9.98
C ASP A 56 -10.73 5.69 -10.19
N CYS A 57 -10.69 4.42 -9.81
CA CYS A 57 -9.48 3.62 -9.96
C CYS A 57 -9.19 3.40 -11.45
N VAL A 58 -7.95 3.65 -11.84
CA VAL A 58 -7.51 3.33 -13.20
C VAL A 58 -7.44 1.81 -13.30
N GLU A 59 -8.12 1.27 -14.28
CA GLU A 59 -8.26 -0.18 -14.39
C GLU A 59 -6.90 -0.87 -14.46
N GLY A 60 -6.75 -1.91 -13.64
CA GLY A 60 -5.50 -2.68 -13.62
C GLY A 60 -4.47 -2.15 -12.64
N TYR A 61 -4.72 -1.00 -12.01
CA TYR A 61 -3.74 -0.41 -11.10
C TYR A 61 -4.32 -0.27 -9.70
N LYS A 62 -4.60 -1.42 -9.11
CA LYS A 62 -5.11 -1.52 -7.75
C LYS A 62 -4.50 -2.77 -7.14
N GLU A 63 -3.95 -2.63 -5.95
CA GLU A 63 -3.30 -3.76 -5.27
C GLU A 63 -3.75 -3.82 -3.83
N TYR A 64 -4.02 -5.02 -3.35
CA TYR A 64 -4.28 -5.28 -1.94
C TYR A 64 -3.07 -5.98 -1.37
N ILE A 65 -2.47 -5.40 -0.35
CA ILE A 65 -1.28 -5.91 0.29
C ILE A 65 -1.67 -6.35 1.69
N HIS A 66 -1.34 -7.59 2.01
CA HIS A 66 -1.74 -8.16 3.29
C HIS A 66 -0.57 -8.92 3.89
N HIS A 67 -0.24 -8.59 5.12
CA HIS A 67 0.77 -9.30 5.89
C HIS A 67 0.09 -9.93 7.09
N GLU A 68 0.38 -11.20 7.33
CA GLU A 68 -0.15 -11.84 8.51
C GLU A 68 0.61 -11.37 9.73
N PRO A 69 -0.08 -11.18 10.86
CA PRO A 69 0.64 -10.81 12.08
C PRO A 69 1.62 -11.91 12.41
N GLN A 70 2.87 -11.51 12.69
CA GLN A 70 3.89 -12.45 13.09
C GLN A 70 3.47 -13.10 14.40
N PRO A 71 3.54 -14.44 14.49
CA PRO A 71 3.27 -15.05 15.78
C PRO A 71 4.32 -14.54 16.76
N GLN A 72 3.86 -14.09 17.91
CA GLN A 72 4.77 -13.68 18.96
C GLN A 72 5.61 -14.88 19.33
N PRO A 73 6.95 -14.75 19.40
CA PRO A 73 7.72 -15.87 19.93
C PRO A 73 7.23 -16.12 21.34
N GLU A 74 6.92 -17.38 21.60
CA GLU A 74 6.48 -17.76 22.93
C GLU A 74 7.60 -17.46 23.88
N PRO A 75 7.37 -16.97 24.81
CA PRO A 75 8.41 -16.54 25.70
C PRO A 75 8.90 -17.60 26.60
N GLU A 76 8.04 -17.68 25.48
CA GLU A 76 8.29 -17.75 26.00
C GLU A 76 8.75 -18.35 26.59
N LEU A 77 8.76 -18.57 26.38
CA LEU A 77 9.12 -18.84 26.64
C LEU A 77 9.30 -19.22 27.56
N LEU A 78 9.11 -19.20 27.74
CA LEU A 78 9.24 -19.28 28.45
C LEU A 78 9.52 -19.87 29.25
N GLU A 79 9.84 -19.84 29.31
CA GLU A 79 9.96 -20.16 29.95
C GLU A 79 10.11 -20.64 30.75
N GLU A 80 10.24 -20.93 31.07
CA GLU A 80 10.25 -21.12 31.64
C GLU A 80 10.33 -21.43 32.21
N GLY A 81 10.47 -21.67 32.33
CA GLY A 81 10.55 -21.89 32.66
C GLY A 81 10.48 -22.10 32.95
#